data_f71a9d6100aa59cd2d00e8766db0f659
#
_entry.id   f71a9d6100aa59cd2d00e8766db0f659
#
_cell.length_a   1.000
_cell.length_b   1.000
_cell.length_c   1.000
_cell.angle_alpha   90.00
_cell.angle_beta   90.00
_cell.angle_gamma   90.00
#
_symmetry.space_group_name_H-M   'P 1'
#
loop_
_entity.id
_entity.type
_entity.pdbx_description
1 polymer ?
#
loop_
_entity_poly.entity_id
_entity_poly.type
_entity_poly.pdbx_seq_one_letter_code
_entity_poly.pdbx_strand_id
1 'polypeptide(L)'
;MKLKATMAAAMILSVMAFSTTASADTFTLGRTILLEAKNNHAKIPVPLCRNAKSIQIKAERDVFLSKVIFKFQNGSSRVFQFQRKLDKNERTDWRRFSYERCVTDIQVHGRAEDGSAGIRVYGRR
;
A
#
# COMPACT_ATOMS: atom_id res chain seq x y z
N MET A 1 37.91 -50.27 31.22
CA MET A 1 37.54 -49.68 31.23
C MET A 1 37.03 -48.95 30.29
N LYS A 2 36.25 -48.70 29.89
CA LYS A 2 35.72 -48.11 29.05
C LYS A 2 34.92 -47.14 29.23
N LEU A 3 34.84 -46.22 28.74
CA LEU A 3 34.15 -45.28 28.92
C LEU A 3 33.21 -45.10 28.00
N LYS A 4 32.22 -45.01 28.20
CA LYS A 4 31.27 -44.79 27.46
C LYS A 4 30.89 -43.48 27.34
N ALA A 5 31.09 -42.74 26.40
CA ALA A 5 30.59 -41.44 26.19
C ALA A 5 29.22 -41.50 25.79
N THR A 6 28.43 -41.28 26.67
CA THR A 6 27.11 -41.16 26.29
C THR A 6 26.95 -39.84 25.70
N MET A 7 26.72 -39.79 24.49
CA MET A 7 26.40 -38.66 23.92
C MET A 7 25.04 -38.32 24.12
N ALA A 8 24.73 -37.47 24.87
CA ALA A 8 23.42 -36.92 24.98
C ALA A 8 23.21 -36.07 23.76
N ALA A 9 22.53 -36.58 22.86
CA ALA A 9 22.14 -35.76 21.74
C ALA A 9 21.16 -34.74 22.23
N ALA A 10 21.63 -33.58 22.42
CA ALA A 10 20.75 -32.52 22.71
C ALA A 10 19.98 -32.24 21.47
N MET A 11 18.79 -32.77 21.41
CA MET A 11 17.96 -32.38 20.39
C MET A 11 17.48 -30.99 20.67
N ILE A 12 18.08 -30.05 20.02
CA ILE A 12 17.58 -28.72 20.06
C ILE A 12 16.41 -28.72 19.16
N LEU A 13 15.27 -28.90 19.73
CA LEU A 13 14.05 -28.56 19.04
C LEU A 13 14.03 -27.08 18.93
N SER A 14 14.56 -26.55 17.88
CA SER A 14 14.28 -25.20 17.57
C SER A 14 12.83 -25.12 17.19
N VAL A 15 12.02 -24.83 18.13
CA VAL A 15 10.67 -24.47 17.85
C VAL A 15 10.76 -23.17 17.12
N MET A 16 10.66 -23.24 15.80
CA MET A 16 10.43 -22.05 15.08
C MET A 16 9.06 -21.58 15.45
N ALA A 17 9.02 -20.69 16.36
CA ALA A 17 7.81 -19.97 16.59
C ALA A 17 7.57 -19.18 15.33
N PHE A 18 6.71 -19.70 14.49
CA PHE A 18 6.16 -18.88 13.47
C PHE A 18 5.33 -17.85 14.18
N SER A 19 5.92 -16.74 14.47
CA SER A 19 5.08 -15.63 14.80
C SER A 19 4.31 -15.34 13.55
N THR A 20 3.14 -15.88 13.46
CA THR A 20 2.19 -15.36 12.55
C THR A 20 1.90 -13.96 13.03
N THR A 21 2.74 -13.03 12.65
CA THR A 21 2.28 -11.69 12.69
C THR A 21 1.07 -11.70 11.80
N ALA A 22 -0.05 -11.46 12.36
CA ALA A 22 -1.20 -11.14 11.57
C ALA A 22 -0.78 -9.92 10.78
N SER A 23 -0.07 -10.15 9.67
CA SER A 23 0.18 -9.08 8.77
C SER A 23 -1.16 -8.61 8.32
N ALA A 24 -1.50 -7.39 8.68
CA ALA A 24 -2.66 -6.76 8.12
C ALA A 24 -2.63 -7.05 6.64
N ASP A 25 -3.67 -7.66 6.14
CA ASP A 25 -3.73 -8.05 4.76
C ASP A 25 -3.54 -6.83 3.88
N THR A 26 -2.45 -6.81 3.14
CA THR A 26 -2.19 -5.77 2.16
C THR A 26 -2.76 -6.22 0.83
N PHE A 27 -3.51 -5.35 0.20
CA PHE A 27 -4.14 -5.65 -1.06
C PHE A 27 -4.08 -4.44 -1.99
N THR A 28 -4.29 -4.67 -3.28
CA THR A 28 -4.32 -3.58 -4.25
C THR A 28 -5.74 -3.05 -4.36
N LEU A 29 -5.92 -1.76 -4.08
CA LEU A 29 -7.21 -1.10 -4.28
C LEU A 29 -7.43 -0.81 -5.76
N GLY A 30 -6.39 -0.48 -6.49
CA GLY A 30 -6.49 -0.25 -7.91
C GLY A 30 -5.26 0.38 -8.50
N ARG A 31 -5.32 0.61 -9.78
CA ARG A 31 -4.21 1.19 -10.54
C ARG A 31 -4.74 2.16 -11.57
N THR A 32 -4.00 3.22 -11.81
CA THR A 32 -4.33 4.17 -12.86
C THR A 32 -3.05 4.72 -13.49
N ILE A 33 -3.20 5.57 -14.47
CA ILE A 33 -2.07 6.17 -15.16
C ILE A 33 -2.20 7.68 -15.10
N LEU A 34 -1.13 8.35 -14.68
CA LEU A 34 -1.03 9.79 -14.76
C LEU A 34 -0.29 10.18 -16.01
N LEU A 35 -0.72 11.27 -16.63
CA LEU A 35 -0.07 11.81 -17.81
C LEU A 35 0.82 12.98 -17.42
N GLU A 36 1.60 13.45 -18.38
CA GLU A 36 2.51 14.57 -18.17
C GLU A 36 1.78 15.91 -18.10
N ALA A 37 0.57 15.96 -18.57
CA ALA A 37 -0.20 17.21 -18.65
C ALA A 37 -0.44 17.83 -17.29
N LYS A 38 -0.45 19.17 -17.25
CA LYS A 38 -0.74 19.90 -16.01
C LYS A 38 -2.16 19.67 -15.56
N ASN A 39 -2.38 19.72 -14.27
CA ASN A 39 -3.71 19.57 -13.65
C ASN A 39 -4.37 18.25 -14.00
N ASN A 40 -3.57 17.24 -14.19
CA ASN A 40 -4.10 15.94 -14.52
C ASN A 40 -4.58 15.22 -13.27
N HIS A 41 -5.72 14.61 -13.38
CA HIS A 41 -6.19 13.70 -12.34
C HIS A 41 -6.70 12.43 -13.00
N ALA A 42 -6.51 11.33 -12.32
CA ALA A 42 -6.94 10.02 -12.80
C ALA A 42 -7.84 9.39 -11.75
N LYS A 43 -8.83 8.65 -12.20
CA LYS A 43 -9.77 7.99 -11.30
C LYS A 43 -9.50 6.50 -11.23
N ILE A 44 -9.70 5.94 -10.06
CA ILE A 44 -9.68 4.51 -9.86
C ILE A 44 -11.03 4.14 -9.25
N PRO A 45 -11.95 3.58 -10.04
CA PRO A 45 -13.20 3.11 -9.47
C PRO A 45 -12.94 1.83 -8.67
N VAL A 46 -13.58 1.73 -7.53
CA VAL A 46 -13.49 0.52 -6.70
C VAL A 46 -14.88 -0.10 -6.63
N PRO A 47 -15.20 -1.04 -7.53
CA PRO A 47 -16.52 -1.66 -7.54
C PRO A 47 -16.79 -2.38 -6.25
N LEU A 48 -18.01 -2.30 -5.75
CA LEU A 48 -18.43 -2.98 -4.54
C LEU A 48 -17.63 -2.58 -3.30
N CYS A 49 -17.11 -1.42 -3.25
CA CYS A 49 -16.22 -0.84 -2.25
C CYS A 49 -15.31 -1.86 -1.53
N ARG A 50 -14.19 -1.43 -1.06
CA ARG A 50 -13.27 -2.28 -0.29
C ARG A 50 -12.92 -1.62 1.02
N ASN A 51 -12.96 -2.40 2.08
CA ASN A 51 -12.63 -1.92 3.41
C ASN A 51 -11.12 -1.76 3.57
N ALA A 52 -10.71 -0.60 4.05
CA ALA A 52 -9.32 -0.31 4.33
C ALA A 52 -9.20 0.60 5.54
N LYS A 53 -8.16 0.41 6.33
CA LYS A 53 -7.79 1.31 7.42
C LYS A 53 -6.66 2.21 7.02
N SER A 54 -5.80 1.75 6.14
CA SER A 54 -4.62 2.48 5.71
C SER A 54 -4.43 2.34 4.21
N ILE A 55 -3.73 3.30 3.62
CA ILE A 55 -3.42 3.29 2.21
C ILE A 55 -1.97 3.67 1.96
N GLN A 56 -1.46 3.24 0.85
CA GLN A 56 -0.10 3.54 0.39
C GLN A 56 -0.13 3.70 -1.12
N ILE A 57 0.63 4.64 -1.64
CA ILE A 57 0.71 4.91 -3.07
C ILE A 57 2.09 4.49 -3.57
N LYS A 58 2.13 3.83 -4.71
CA LYS A 58 3.37 3.46 -5.37
C LYS A 58 3.41 4.05 -6.77
N ALA A 59 4.51 4.69 -7.11
CA ALA A 59 4.72 5.19 -8.47
C ALA A 59 5.48 4.13 -9.26
N GLU A 60 5.02 3.83 -10.47
CA GLU A 60 5.73 2.88 -11.35
C GLU A 60 6.79 3.58 -12.18
N ARG A 61 6.72 4.89 -12.29
CA ARG A 61 7.71 5.76 -12.92
C ARG A 61 7.74 7.07 -12.17
N ASP A 62 8.69 7.92 -12.50
CA ASP A 62 8.85 9.21 -11.84
C ASP A 62 7.59 10.06 -12.01
N VAL A 63 7.02 10.51 -10.91
CA VAL A 63 5.84 11.37 -10.88
C VAL A 63 5.99 12.44 -9.81
N PHE A 64 5.24 13.51 -9.97
CA PHE A 64 4.96 14.42 -8.87
C PHE A 64 3.55 14.12 -8.37
N LEU A 65 3.44 13.65 -7.15
CA LEU A 65 2.17 13.31 -6.54
C LEU A 65 1.69 14.49 -5.71
N SER A 66 0.57 15.06 -6.10
CA SER A 66 -0.01 16.21 -5.42
C SER A 66 -0.87 15.77 -4.24
N LYS A 67 -1.97 15.13 -4.52
CA LYS A 67 -2.90 14.66 -3.50
C LYS A 67 -3.69 13.47 -4.01
N VAL A 68 -4.28 12.72 -3.10
CA VAL A 68 -5.16 11.61 -3.43
C VAL A 68 -6.44 11.75 -2.61
N ILE A 69 -7.58 11.64 -3.28
CA ILE A 69 -8.88 11.77 -2.66
C ILE A 69 -9.54 10.40 -2.66
N PHE A 70 -9.96 9.97 -1.47
CA PHE A 70 -10.67 8.70 -1.30
C PHE A 70 -12.14 9.02 -1.00
N LYS A 71 -13.03 8.43 -1.77
CA LYS A 71 -14.46 8.52 -1.52
C LYS A 71 -14.95 7.24 -0.89
N PHE A 72 -15.89 7.37 0.01
CA PHE A 72 -16.41 6.25 0.79
C PHE A 72 -17.87 5.99 0.49
N GLN A 73 -18.31 4.81 0.88
CA GLN A 73 -19.68 4.37 0.60
C GLN A 73 -20.74 5.31 1.16
N ASN A 74 -20.48 5.96 2.27
CA ASN A 74 -21.44 6.88 2.88
C ASN A 74 -21.47 8.27 2.22
N GLY A 75 -20.72 8.47 1.14
CA GLY A 75 -20.66 9.74 0.43
C GLY A 75 -19.61 10.71 0.93
N SER A 76 -18.97 10.44 2.06
CA SER A 76 -17.90 11.30 2.55
C SER A 76 -16.59 11.03 1.81
N SER A 77 -15.61 11.90 2.00
CA SER A 77 -14.31 11.73 1.37
C SER A 77 -13.18 12.13 2.30
N ARG A 78 -11.99 11.66 2.00
CA ARG A 78 -10.78 12.02 2.71
C ARG A 78 -9.70 12.39 1.71
N VAL A 79 -9.02 13.51 1.95
CA VAL A 79 -7.94 13.97 1.09
C VAL A 79 -6.62 13.80 1.82
N PHE A 80 -5.67 13.14 1.17
CA PHE A 80 -4.30 13.06 1.66
C PHE A 80 -3.42 13.92 0.77
N GLN A 81 -2.75 14.90 1.38
CA GLN A 81 -1.81 15.76 0.67
C GLN A 81 -0.44 15.12 0.70
N PHE A 82 0.20 15.03 -0.45
CA PHE A 82 1.56 14.49 -0.54
C PHE A 82 2.54 15.57 -0.97
N GLN A 83 2.25 16.28 -2.04
CA GLN A 83 3.07 17.38 -2.56
C GLN A 83 4.54 16.99 -2.63
N ARG A 84 4.81 15.85 -3.24
CA ARG A 84 6.18 15.35 -3.32
C ARG A 84 6.42 14.57 -4.59
N LYS A 85 7.69 14.50 -4.96
CA LYS A 85 8.12 13.68 -6.06
C LYS A 85 8.28 12.25 -5.59
N LEU A 86 7.84 11.31 -6.40
CA LEU A 86 8.09 9.89 -6.21
C LEU A 86 8.91 9.39 -7.39
N ASP A 87 10.01 8.72 -7.09
CA ASP A 87 10.84 8.11 -8.12
C ASP A 87 10.25 6.76 -8.53
N LYS A 88 10.73 6.22 -9.63
CA LYS A 88 10.29 4.92 -10.11
C LYS A 88 10.36 3.87 -9.00
N ASN A 89 9.25 3.18 -8.80
CA ASN A 89 9.07 2.14 -7.78
C ASN A 89 9.09 2.64 -6.34
N GLU A 90 9.10 3.93 -6.14
CA GLU A 90 9.03 4.50 -4.79
C GLU A 90 7.61 4.44 -4.25
N ARG A 91 7.49 4.22 -2.95
CA ARG A 91 6.20 4.16 -2.25
C ARG A 91 6.13 5.29 -1.22
N THR A 92 4.91 5.77 -0.98
CA THR A 92 4.69 6.70 0.12
C THR A 92 4.69 5.93 1.44
N ASP A 93 4.72 6.65 2.54
CA ASP A 93 4.40 6.07 3.82
C ASP A 93 2.94 5.63 3.85
N TRP A 94 2.62 4.74 4.76
CA TRP A 94 1.24 4.35 4.99
C TRP A 94 0.50 5.48 5.69
N ARG A 95 -0.66 5.83 5.15
CA ARG A 95 -1.54 6.84 5.73
C ARG A 95 -2.80 6.17 6.25
N ARG A 96 -3.22 6.52 7.44
CA ARG A 96 -4.37 5.88 8.07
C ARG A 96 -5.62 6.73 7.97
N PHE A 97 -6.73 6.07 7.73
CA PHE A 97 -8.03 6.66 7.99
C PHE A 97 -8.28 6.61 9.50
N SER A 98 -9.19 7.42 10.01
CA SER A 98 -9.49 7.41 11.44
C SER A 98 -10.03 6.05 11.90
N TYR A 99 -10.69 5.35 11.01
CA TYR A 99 -11.24 4.02 11.23
C TYR A 99 -11.40 3.33 9.88
N GLU A 100 -11.77 2.05 9.92
CA GLU A 100 -11.95 1.30 8.68
C GLU A 100 -13.06 1.90 7.82
N ARG A 101 -12.78 2.12 6.55
CA ARG A 101 -13.72 2.75 5.62
C ARG A 101 -13.88 1.89 4.38
N CYS A 102 -15.08 1.91 3.82
CA CYS A 102 -15.36 1.22 2.55
C CYS A 102 -15.10 2.19 1.40
N VAL A 103 -14.00 2.01 0.70
CA VAL A 103 -13.56 2.91 -0.37
C VAL A 103 -14.30 2.56 -1.67
N THR A 104 -14.96 3.54 -2.27
CA THR A 104 -15.71 3.35 -3.52
C THR A 104 -15.04 3.98 -4.72
N ASP A 105 -14.23 5.00 -4.52
CA ASP A 105 -13.59 5.70 -5.63
C ASP A 105 -12.32 6.39 -5.13
N ILE A 106 -11.36 6.52 -6.01
CA ILE A 106 -10.08 7.16 -5.70
C ILE A 106 -9.77 8.13 -6.83
N GLN A 107 -9.39 9.35 -6.48
CA GLN A 107 -8.90 10.32 -7.44
C GLN A 107 -7.45 10.62 -7.13
N VAL A 108 -6.58 10.40 -8.10
CA VAL A 108 -5.14 10.67 -7.95
C VAL A 108 -4.82 11.94 -8.71
N HIS A 109 -4.32 12.94 -8.00
CA HIS A 109 -3.91 14.21 -8.59
C HIS A 109 -2.39 14.30 -8.61
N GLY A 110 -1.85 14.56 -9.78
CA GLY A 110 -0.41 14.66 -9.98
C GLY A 110 -0.08 14.65 -11.45
N ARG A 111 1.19 14.48 -11.77
CA ARG A 111 1.63 14.43 -13.14
C ARG A 111 2.84 13.51 -13.28
N ALA A 112 2.92 12.83 -14.41
CA ALA A 112 4.10 12.07 -14.76
C ALA A 112 5.20 13.04 -15.17
N GLU A 113 6.44 12.72 -14.89
CA GLU A 113 7.55 13.56 -15.33
C GLU A 113 7.84 13.36 -16.81
N ASP A 114 7.67 12.14 -17.30
CA ASP A 114 7.89 11.82 -18.71
C ASP A 114 6.73 11.00 -19.24
N GLY A 115 5.96 11.58 -20.15
CA GLY A 115 4.89 10.88 -20.85
C GLY A 115 3.76 10.40 -19.96
N SER A 116 3.93 9.25 -19.36
CA SER A 116 2.92 8.67 -18.48
C SER A 116 3.59 7.85 -17.38
N ALA A 117 2.89 7.68 -16.28
CA ALA A 117 3.38 6.88 -15.16
C ALA A 117 2.22 6.17 -14.48
N GLY A 118 2.39 4.89 -14.24
CA GLY A 118 1.42 4.10 -13.51
C GLY A 118 1.44 4.43 -12.04
N ILE A 119 0.27 4.46 -11.44
CA ILE A 119 0.10 4.67 -10.00
C ILE A 119 -0.70 3.51 -9.44
N ARG A 120 -0.16 2.88 -8.43
CA ARG A 120 -0.84 1.81 -7.72
C ARG A 120 -1.23 2.27 -6.34
N VAL A 121 -2.44 1.95 -5.93
CA VAL A 121 -2.92 2.26 -4.60
C VAL A 121 -3.13 0.96 -3.86
N TYR A 122 -2.45 0.83 -2.74
CA TYR A 122 -2.58 -0.32 -1.87
C TYR A 122 -3.42 0.04 -0.65
N GLY A 123 -4.15 -0.94 -0.17
CA GLY A 123 -4.89 -0.82 1.05
C GLY A 123 -4.43 -1.85 2.07
N ARG A 124 -4.74 -1.57 3.33
CA ARG A 124 -4.43 -2.49 4.42
C ARG A 124 -5.54 -2.38 5.44
N ARG A 125 -5.99 -3.50 5.95
CA ARG A 125 -7.00 -3.53 7.01
C ARG A 125 -6.39 -3.42 8.37
#